data_bad468a4d6a3db9cabf8f66cabfc0428
#
_entry.id   bad468a4d6a3db9cabf8f66cabfc0428
#
_cell.length_a   1.000
_cell.length_b   1.000
_cell.length_c   1.000
_cell.angle_alpha   90.00
_cell.angle_beta   90.00
_cell.angle_gamma   90.00
#
_symmetry.space_group_name_H-M   'P 1'
#
loop_
_entity.id
_entity.type
_entity.pdbx_description
1 polymer ?
#
loop_
_entity_poly.entity_id
_entity_poly.type
_entity_poly.pdbx_seq_one_letter_code
_entity_poly.pdbx_strand_id
1 'polypeptide(L)'
;MYFKIYGLYFLGDALCFSTLQKHGKSCPLPSLYQRLHFISFWSFIDTQSLLYGSKTSIRTVFKTNCILFKCSSTENYAYIYYICNSILQGKHFYMSTAILKYPAGNIFSVKSALTRLGVDSIVTDDVQLLSKADHIIIPGQGEAAVTMDYLCKTGMNNVIRSFKQPVLGICIGMQLMCDYSEEGGGVKCLGIFPEVKVTRFLPKNNEKIPHMGWNSISNINSALFKGIDEESYVYFVHSYYVPCNKFTTSQCNYTVNFSASIEHDNFMAVQFHPEKSGKTGELILKNFLEL
;
A
#
# COMPACT_ATOMS: atom_id res chain seq x y z
N MET A 1 -29.74 -16.51 -12.08
CA MET A 1 -29.63 -16.46 -10.60
C MET A 1 -30.04 -15.06 -10.17
N TYR A 2 -31.21 -14.93 -9.55
CA TYR A 2 -31.75 -13.60 -9.21
C TYR A 2 -31.37 -13.22 -7.79
N PHE A 3 -30.67 -12.13 -7.61
CA PHE A 3 -30.44 -11.56 -6.29
C PHE A 3 -31.48 -10.47 -6.02
N LYS A 4 -32.22 -10.59 -4.93
CA LYS A 4 -33.00 -9.47 -4.39
C LYS A 4 -32.14 -8.77 -3.34
N ILE A 5 -31.67 -7.57 -3.67
CA ILE A 5 -30.97 -6.70 -2.72
C ILE A 5 -31.98 -5.65 -2.27
N TYR A 6 -32.16 -5.53 -0.98
CA TYR A 6 -32.93 -4.46 -0.36
C TYR A 6 -32.00 -3.28 -0.12
N GLY A 7 -32.32 -2.13 -0.70
CA GLY A 7 -31.50 -0.92 -0.58
C GLY A 7 -31.63 -0.26 0.79
N LEU A 8 -30.53 0.25 1.29
CA LEU A 8 -30.42 1.00 2.53
C LEU A 8 -30.49 2.50 2.25
N TYR A 9 -31.38 3.22 2.91
CA TYR A 9 -31.44 4.69 2.88
C TYR A 9 -31.17 5.25 4.27
N PHE A 10 -30.37 6.31 4.31
CA PHE A 10 -30.14 7.10 5.51
C PHE A 10 -31.07 8.31 5.52
N LEU A 11 -31.83 8.48 6.56
CA LEU A 11 -32.57 9.71 6.88
C LEU A 11 -32.19 10.09 8.31
N GLY A 12 -31.23 11.00 8.45
CA GLY A 12 -30.69 11.37 9.75
C GLY A 12 -29.97 10.18 10.41
N ASP A 13 -30.16 9.98 11.70
CA ASP A 13 -29.55 8.87 12.47
C ASP A 13 -30.29 7.53 12.31
N ALA A 14 -31.21 7.38 11.36
CA ALA A 14 -32.00 6.19 11.12
C ALA A 14 -31.71 5.55 9.76
N LEU A 15 -31.55 4.24 9.76
CA LEU A 15 -31.39 3.41 8.56
C LEU A 15 -32.74 2.95 8.02
N CYS A 16 -33.13 3.40 6.82
CA CYS A 16 -34.33 2.90 6.13
C CYS A 16 -33.96 2.02 4.92
N PHE A 17 -34.65 0.88 4.79
CA PHE A 17 -34.51 -0.03 3.66
C PHE A 17 -35.67 0.12 2.68
N SER A 18 -35.40 0.20 1.39
CA SER A 18 -36.41 0.08 0.36
C SER A 18 -36.11 -1.05 -0.60
N THR A 19 -37.15 -1.67 -1.11
CA THR A 19 -37.12 -2.75 -2.09
C THR A 19 -36.90 -2.15 -3.48
N LEU A 20 -35.80 -2.48 -4.14
CA LEU A 20 -35.65 -2.23 -5.57
C LEU A 20 -35.99 -3.51 -6.33
N GLN A 21 -37.18 -3.54 -6.93
CA GLN A 21 -37.62 -4.57 -7.87
C GLN A 21 -37.30 -4.07 -9.27
N LYS A 22 -36.26 -4.60 -9.93
CA LYS A 22 -36.06 -4.38 -11.37
C LYS A 22 -36.33 -5.66 -12.14
N HIS A 23 -37.31 -5.58 -13.01
CA HIS A 23 -37.56 -6.59 -14.03
C HIS A 23 -36.49 -6.53 -15.15
N GLY A 24 -35.81 -7.62 -15.36
CA GLY A 24 -35.41 -8.10 -16.67
C GLY A 24 -34.36 -7.32 -17.47
N LYS A 25 -33.30 -6.71 -16.88
CA LYS A 25 -32.09 -6.30 -17.62
C LYS A 25 -30.84 -6.47 -16.74
N SER A 26 -29.79 -7.09 -17.31
CA SER A 26 -28.48 -7.22 -16.70
C SER A 26 -27.89 -5.83 -16.42
N CYS A 27 -27.75 -5.47 -15.15
CA CYS A 27 -27.05 -4.27 -14.72
C CYS A 27 -25.64 -4.69 -14.28
N PRO A 28 -24.56 -4.08 -14.78
CA PRO A 28 -23.23 -4.33 -14.23
C PRO A 28 -23.22 -3.86 -12.78
N LEU A 29 -22.85 -4.76 -11.88
CA LEU A 29 -22.68 -4.46 -10.45
C LEU A 29 -21.59 -3.39 -10.32
N PRO A 30 -21.83 -2.29 -9.62
CA PRO A 30 -20.73 -1.45 -9.13
C PRO A 30 -19.86 -2.32 -8.24
N SER A 31 -18.55 -2.18 -8.33
CA SER A 31 -17.61 -2.99 -7.55
C SER A 31 -18.04 -3.00 -6.08
N LEU A 32 -17.93 -4.15 -5.43
CA LEU A 32 -18.27 -4.35 -4.01
C LEU A 32 -17.65 -3.24 -3.11
N TYR A 33 -16.54 -2.71 -3.55
CA TYR A 33 -15.75 -1.65 -2.93
C TYR A 33 -16.49 -0.32 -2.75
N GLN A 34 -17.25 0.14 -3.75
CA GLN A 34 -18.01 1.40 -3.62
C GLN A 34 -19.21 1.30 -2.66
N ARG A 35 -19.65 0.08 -2.29
CA ARG A 35 -20.76 -0.15 -1.37
C ARG A 35 -20.33 -0.34 0.08
N LEU A 36 -19.08 -0.77 0.34
CA LEU A 36 -18.55 -0.98 1.69
C LEU A 36 -18.16 0.32 2.41
N HIS A 37 -17.90 1.40 1.70
CA HIS A 37 -17.64 2.73 2.29
C HIS A 37 -18.81 3.31 3.08
N PHE A 38 -20.01 2.73 2.98
CA PHE A 38 -21.20 3.19 3.69
C PHE A 38 -21.52 2.43 4.97
N ILE A 39 -20.72 1.42 5.34
CA ILE A 39 -20.98 0.63 6.56
C ILE A 39 -20.00 1.07 7.65
N SER A 40 -20.19 2.27 8.17
CA SER A 40 -19.52 2.73 9.39
C SER A 40 -20.48 2.72 10.57
N PHE A 41 -20.94 1.55 11.03
CA PHE A 41 -21.61 1.47 12.33
C PHE A 41 -21.45 0.08 12.98
N TRP A 42 -20.98 0.09 14.19
CA TRP A 42 -20.69 -1.06 15.04
C TRP A 42 -21.97 -1.60 15.69
N SER A 43 -22.32 -2.82 15.41
CA SER A 43 -23.24 -3.61 16.25
C SER A 43 -22.83 -5.08 16.22
N PHE A 44 -22.80 -5.69 17.39
CA PHE A 44 -22.45 -7.10 17.60
C PHE A 44 -23.38 -8.04 16.84
N ILE A 45 -22.83 -8.89 15.98
CA ILE A 45 -23.53 -10.01 15.36
C ILE A 45 -23.29 -11.24 16.21
N ASP A 46 -24.37 -11.90 16.65
CA ASP A 46 -24.25 -13.23 17.24
C ASP A 46 -23.99 -14.25 16.11
N THR A 47 -22.72 -14.64 15.99
CA THR A 47 -22.23 -15.53 14.94
C THR A 47 -22.65 -17.00 15.15
N GLN A 48 -23.11 -17.39 16.34
CA GLN A 48 -23.54 -18.75 16.61
C GLN A 48 -24.86 -19.10 15.91
N SER A 49 -25.74 -18.12 15.70
CA SER A 49 -27.01 -18.32 15.00
C SER A 49 -26.87 -18.56 13.50
N LEU A 50 -25.69 -18.26 12.91
CA LEU A 50 -25.42 -18.46 11.49
C LEU A 50 -25.03 -19.90 11.10
N LEU A 51 -24.60 -20.71 12.08
CA LEU A 51 -24.07 -22.06 11.83
C LEU A 51 -25.14 -23.18 11.86
N TYR A 52 -26.36 -22.93 12.37
CA TYR A 52 -27.36 -23.98 12.62
C TYR A 52 -28.73 -23.75 11.96
N GLY A 53 -28.86 -22.87 11.01
CA GLY A 53 -30.13 -22.57 10.36
C GLY A 53 -30.42 -23.39 9.10
N SER A 54 -31.49 -24.16 9.12
CA SER A 54 -32.07 -24.85 7.97
C SER A 54 -32.58 -23.87 6.89
N LYS A 55 -32.46 -24.26 5.67
CA LYS A 55 -32.91 -23.81 4.32
C LYS A 55 -33.82 -22.59 4.10
N THR A 56 -34.29 -21.87 5.10
CA THR A 56 -35.21 -20.73 4.91
C THR A 56 -34.85 -19.59 5.83
N SER A 57 -34.52 -18.45 5.28
CA SER A 57 -34.30 -17.13 5.90
C SER A 57 -33.57 -17.10 7.26
N ILE A 58 -32.33 -16.66 7.26
CA ILE A 58 -31.62 -16.34 8.49
C ILE A 58 -32.08 -14.97 8.98
N ARG A 59 -32.69 -14.92 10.18
CA ARG A 59 -32.92 -13.69 10.93
C ARG A 59 -31.75 -13.48 11.87
N THR A 60 -30.90 -12.51 11.59
CA THR A 60 -29.86 -12.09 12.52
C THR A 60 -30.35 -10.83 13.22
N VAL A 61 -30.54 -10.95 14.54
CA VAL A 61 -30.97 -9.83 15.38
C VAL A 61 -29.73 -9.10 15.86
N PHE A 62 -29.53 -7.88 15.40
CA PHE A 62 -28.62 -6.95 16.05
C PHE A 62 -29.31 -6.34 17.26
N LYS A 63 -28.56 -6.06 18.33
CA LYS A 63 -29.14 -5.48 19.56
C LYS A 63 -29.96 -4.21 19.35
N THR A 64 -29.87 -3.60 18.17
CA THR A 64 -30.60 -2.39 17.80
C THR A 64 -31.20 -2.38 16.38
N ASN A 65 -30.83 -3.30 15.47
CA ASN A 65 -31.36 -3.36 14.11
C ASN A 65 -31.35 -4.79 13.55
N CYS A 66 -32.41 -5.18 12.84
CA CYS A 66 -32.49 -6.46 12.12
C CYS A 66 -32.02 -6.31 10.68
N ILE A 67 -31.03 -7.10 10.26
CA ILE A 67 -30.65 -7.24 8.85
C ILE A 67 -31.07 -8.65 8.38
N LEU A 68 -31.91 -8.70 7.35
CA LEU A 68 -32.36 -9.94 6.73
C LEU A 68 -31.51 -10.21 5.47
N PHE A 69 -30.71 -11.28 5.49
CA PHE A 69 -30.07 -11.79 4.30
C PHE A 69 -30.79 -13.04 3.82
N LYS A 70 -31.19 -13.04 2.54
CA LYS A 70 -31.68 -14.24 1.87
C LYS A 70 -30.66 -14.61 0.78
N CYS A 71 -29.94 -15.70 1.00
CA CYS A 71 -28.99 -16.25 0.05
C CYS A 71 -29.42 -17.65 -0.40
N SER A 72 -29.30 -17.94 -1.69
CA SER A 72 -29.75 -19.19 -2.30
C SER A 72 -28.66 -20.24 -2.50
N SER A 73 -27.40 -19.98 -2.09
CA SER A 73 -26.30 -20.92 -2.23
C SER A 73 -25.33 -20.90 -1.04
N THR A 74 -24.84 -22.06 -0.66
CA THR A 74 -23.93 -22.28 0.48
C THR A 74 -22.54 -21.63 0.31
N GLU A 75 -22.07 -21.46 -0.92
CA GLU A 75 -20.74 -20.87 -1.20
C GLU A 75 -20.65 -19.38 -0.85
N ASN A 76 -21.76 -18.65 -0.96
CA ASN A 76 -21.78 -17.23 -0.66
C ASN A 76 -21.76 -16.93 0.85
N TYR A 77 -22.13 -17.88 1.72
CA TYR A 77 -22.10 -17.69 3.17
C TYR A 77 -20.68 -17.64 3.72
N ALA A 78 -19.78 -18.47 3.20
CA ALA A 78 -18.39 -18.48 3.63
C ALA A 78 -17.71 -17.14 3.35
N TYR A 79 -18.01 -16.52 2.22
CA TYR A 79 -17.46 -15.21 1.83
C TYR A 79 -18.05 -14.07 2.65
N ILE A 80 -19.36 -14.04 2.87
CA ILE A 80 -20.02 -13.04 3.71
C ILE A 80 -19.55 -13.18 5.18
N TYR A 81 -19.44 -14.41 5.69
CA TYR A 81 -18.90 -14.67 7.03
C TYR A 81 -17.45 -14.18 7.18
N TYR A 82 -16.61 -14.42 6.17
CA TYR A 82 -15.23 -13.93 6.17
C TYR A 82 -15.16 -12.41 6.17
N ILE A 83 -15.96 -11.73 5.35
CA ILE A 83 -16.04 -10.25 5.32
C ILE A 83 -16.55 -9.72 6.66
N CYS A 84 -17.64 -10.24 7.20
CA CYS A 84 -18.19 -9.81 8.48
C CYS A 84 -17.20 -10.04 9.63
N ASN A 85 -16.52 -11.19 9.66
CA ASN A 85 -15.55 -11.51 10.70
C ASN A 85 -14.29 -10.63 10.62
N SER A 86 -13.85 -10.29 9.41
CA SER A 86 -12.74 -9.39 9.18
C SER A 86 -13.07 -7.95 9.63
N ILE A 87 -14.29 -7.48 9.37
CA ILE A 87 -14.80 -6.18 9.83
C ILE A 87 -14.93 -6.15 11.36
N LEU A 88 -15.49 -7.21 11.97
CA LEU A 88 -15.72 -7.32 13.41
C LEU A 88 -14.42 -7.44 14.21
N GLN A 89 -13.38 -8.01 13.63
CA GLN A 89 -12.06 -8.12 14.25
C GLN A 89 -11.21 -6.86 14.10
N GLY A 90 -11.77 -5.78 13.53
CA GLY A 90 -10.99 -4.58 13.21
C GLY A 90 -9.89 -4.85 12.17
N LYS A 91 -9.95 -6.00 11.49
CA LYS A 91 -9.10 -6.26 10.36
C LYS A 91 -9.57 -5.32 9.25
N HIS A 92 -8.84 -4.24 9.06
CA HIS A 92 -8.92 -3.48 7.83
C HIS A 92 -8.84 -4.50 6.68
N PHE A 93 -9.71 -4.38 5.70
CA PHE A 93 -9.57 -5.06 4.42
C PHE A 93 -8.36 -4.43 3.75
N TYR A 94 -7.17 -4.87 4.15
CA TYR A 94 -5.97 -4.44 3.47
C TYR A 94 -6.02 -5.03 2.07
N MET A 95 -5.95 -4.17 1.11
CA MET A 95 -5.75 -4.52 -0.27
C MET A 95 -4.51 -5.42 -0.39
N SER A 96 -4.51 -6.33 -1.33
CA SER A 96 -3.40 -7.27 -1.50
C SER A 96 -2.09 -6.52 -1.80
N THR A 97 -1.06 -6.72 -0.98
CA THR A 97 0.22 -6.04 -1.14
C THR A 97 1.25 -7.02 -1.69
N ALA A 98 1.90 -6.64 -2.78
CA ALA A 98 3.01 -7.40 -3.34
C ALA A 98 4.35 -6.70 -3.07
N ILE A 99 5.33 -7.47 -2.61
CA ILE A 99 6.72 -7.06 -2.51
C ILE A 99 7.46 -7.64 -3.71
N LEU A 100 8.04 -6.79 -4.54
CA LEU A 100 8.78 -7.20 -5.72
C LEU A 100 10.00 -8.03 -5.30
N LYS A 101 10.08 -9.25 -5.84
CA LYS A 101 11.21 -10.15 -5.61
C LYS A 101 12.28 -9.94 -6.68
N TYR A 102 13.51 -9.63 -6.25
CA TYR A 102 14.71 -9.60 -7.07
C TYR A 102 15.93 -9.97 -6.24
N PRO A 103 17.11 -10.31 -6.84
CA PRO A 103 18.30 -10.81 -6.12
C PRO A 103 19.01 -9.73 -5.29
N ALA A 104 18.29 -8.92 -4.60
CA ALA A 104 18.73 -7.90 -3.66
C ALA A 104 17.51 -7.48 -2.86
N GLY A 105 17.71 -6.81 -1.77
CA GLY A 105 16.57 -6.25 -1.05
C GLY A 105 16.35 -6.86 0.32
N ASN A 106 16.05 -5.97 1.26
CA ASN A 106 15.65 -6.32 2.62
C ASN A 106 14.16 -6.73 2.65
N ILE A 107 13.81 -7.72 1.80
CA ILE A 107 12.44 -8.23 1.65
C ILE A 107 11.87 -8.66 3.00
N PHE A 108 12.69 -9.35 3.81
CA PHE A 108 12.25 -9.89 5.10
C PHE A 108 11.82 -8.78 6.08
N SER A 109 12.59 -7.69 6.18
CA SER A 109 12.26 -6.59 7.09
C SER A 109 10.97 -5.86 6.66
N VAL A 110 10.78 -5.64 5.35
CA VAL A 110 9.56 -5.04 4.80
C VAL A 110 8.36 -5.96 5.08
N LYS A 111 8.48 -7.26 4.78
CA LYS A 111 7.43 -8.24 5.07
C LYS A 111 7.07 -8.27 6.55
N SER A 112 8.07 -8.27 7.44
CA SER A 112 7.86 -8.26 8.89
C SER A 112 7.16 -6.98 9.35
N ALA A 113 7.48 -5.83 8.77
CA ALA A 113 6.80 -4.57 9.08
C ALA A 113 5.31 -4.61 8.66
N LEU A 114 5.01 -5.10 7.46
CA LEU A 114 3.64 -5.29 6.99
C LEU A 114 2.86 -6.29 7.87
N THR A 115 3.50 -7.40 8.28
CA THR A 115 2.89 -8.36 9.21
C THR A 115 2.54 -7.73 10.55
N ARG A 116 3.40 -6.85 11.11
CA ARG A 116 3.08 -6.09 12.34
C ARG A 116 1.87 -5.18 12.17
N LEU A 117 1.66 -4.64 10.97
CA LEU A 117 0.48 -3.85 10.61
C LEU A 117 -0.76 -4.71 10.32
N GLY A 118 -0.64 -6.05 10.42
CA GLY A 118 -1.72 -6.99 10.14
C GLY A 118 -2.00 -7.22 8.66
N VAL A 119 -1.03 -6.88 7.78
CA VAL A 119 -1.15 -7.00 6.32
C VAL A 119 -0.47 -8.26 5.84
N ASP A 120 -1.22 -9.13 5.17
CA ASP A 120 -0.65 -10.23 4.42
C ASP A 120 -0.06 -9.72 3.10
N SER A 121 1.23 -9.97 2.90
CA SER A 121 1.94 -9.57 1.68
C SER A 121 2.56 -10.78 0.99
N ILE A 122 2.53 -10.76 -0.34
CA ILE A 122 3.19 -11.77 -1.17
C ILE A 122 4.55 -11.23 -1.64
N VAL A 123 5.54 -12.10 -1.66
CA VAL A 123 6.86 -11.80 -2.27
C VAL A 123 6.91 -12.52 -3.60
N THR A 124 6.95 -11.79 -4.69
CA THR A 124 6.82 -12.38 -6.03
C THR A 124 7.52 -11.59 -7.12
N ASP A 125 7.95 -12.28 -8.17
CA ASP A 125 8.40 -11.78 -9.47
C ASP A 125 7.42 -12.18 -10.59
N ASP A 126 6.32 -12.85 -10.25
CA ASP A 126 5.25 -13.19 -11.18
C ASP A 126 4.46 -11.94 -11.58
N VAL A 127 4.50 -11.61 -12.87
CA VAL A 127 3.85 -10.43 -13.46
C VAL A 127 2.33 -10.45 -13.25
N GLN A 128 1.70 -11.63 -13.27
CA GLN A 128 0.25 -11.75 -13.08
C GLN A 128 -0.14 -11.48 -11.63
N LEU A 129 0.67 -11.92 -10.66
CA LEU A 129 0.44 -11.64 -9.26
C LEU A 129 0.70 -10.15 -8.94
N LEU A 130 1.78 -9.57 -9.50
CA LEU A 130 2.08 -8.16 -9.36
C LEU A 130 0.97 -7.27 -9.94
N SER A 131 0.45 -7.58 -11.13
CA SER A 131 -0.60 -6.78 -11.77
C SER A 131 -1.96 -6.86 -11.07
N LYS A 132 -2.20 -7.87 -10.25
CA LYS A 132 -3.43 -8.04 -9.45
C LYS A 132 -3.32 -7.45 -8.05
N ALA A 133 -2.12 -7.13 -7.59
CA ALA A 133 -1.92 -6.52 -6.30
C ALA A 133 -2.46 -5.09 -6.30
N ASP A 134 -3.07 -4.68 -5.19
CA ASP A 134 -3.58 -3.32 -5.01
C ASP A 134 -2.44 -2.34 -4.70
N HIS A 135 -1.38 -2.83 -4.03
CA HIS A 135 -0.18 -2.06 -3.71
C HIS A 135 1.08 -2.85 -4.05
N ILE A 136 2.12 -2.16 -4.51
CA ILE A 136 3.42 -2.75 -4.79
C ILE A 136 4.50 -2.04 -3.98
N ILE A 137 5.39 -2.83 -3.37
CA ILE A 137 6.59 -2.30 -2.72
C ILE A 137 7.82 -2.81 -3.46
N ILE A 138 8.68 -1.90 -3.87
CA ILE A 138 10.02 -2.18 -4.40
C ILE A 138 11.00 -2.00 -3.24
N PRO A 139 11.48 -3.10 -2.62
CA PRO A 139 12.29 -3.04 -1.41
C PRO A 139 13.70 -2.52 -1.70
N GLY A 140 14.42 -2.13 -0.66
CA GLY A 140 15.68 -1.40 -0.80
C GLY A 140 16.91 -2.04 -0.21
N GLN A 141 17.58 -2.93 -0.93
CA GLN A 141 19.02 -3.25 -0.71
C GLN A 141 19.66 -3.70 -2.02
N GLY A 142 20.91 -3.40 -2.21
CA GLY A 142 21.66 -3.81 -3.40
C GLY A 142 22.39 -2.63 -4.05
N GLU A 143 22.94 -2.88 -5.21
CA GLU A 143 23.64 -1.92 -6.07
C GLU A 143 22.78 -1.65 -7.30
N ALA A 144 22.70 -0.38 -7.72
CA ALA A 144 21.84 0.05 -8.81
C ALA A 144 22.18 -0.65 -10.14
N ALA A 145 23.47 -0.76 -10.48
CA ALA A 145 23.90 -1.36 -11.74
C ALA A 145 23.53 -2.85 -11.82
N VAL A 146 23.78 -3.62 -10.75
CA VAL A 146 23.47 -5.05 -10.69
C VAL A 146 21.94 -5.27 -10.73
N THR A 147 21.20 -4.43 -10.01
CA THR A 147 19.74 -4.56 -9.98
C THR A 147 19.12 -4.19 -11.32
N MET A 148 19.56 -3.11 -11.97
CA MET A 148 19.07 -2.72 -13.29
C MET A 148 19.38 -3.75 -14.37
N ASP A 149 20.58 -4.37 -14.33
CA ASP A 149 20.94 -5.47 -15.23
C ASP A 149 19.95 -6.64 -15.10
N TYR A 150 19.65 -7.04 -13.86
CA TYR A 150 18.64 -8.07 -13.59
C TYR A 150 17.25 -7.68 -14.11
N LEU A 151 16.77 -6.48 -13.77
CA LEU A 151 15.46 -6.01 -14.19
C LEU A 151 15.32 -5.92 -15.72
N CYS A 152 16.39 -5.51 -16.42
CA CYS A 152 16.42 -5.47 -17.87
C CYS A 152 16.43 -6.88 -18.49
N LYS A 153 17.25 -7.79 -17.98
CA LYS A 153 17.33 -9.18 -18.48
C LYS A 153 16.03 -9.95 -18.30
N THR A 154 15.28 -9.68 -17.23
CA THR A 154 14.00 -10.33 -16.98
C THR A 154 12.81 -9.60 -17.61
N GLY A 155 12.99 -8.41 -18.20
CA GLY A 155 11.92 -7.57 -18.71
C GLY A 155 11.10 -6.87 -17.62
N MET A 156 11.46 -7.06 -16.33
CA MET A 156 10.74 -6.49 -15.21
C MET A 156 10.77 -4.95 -15.20
N ASN A 157 11.80 -4.33 -15.78
CA ASN A 157 11.89 -2.89 -15.96
C ASN A 157 10.68 -2.30 -16.71
N ASN A 158 10.16 -3.00 -17.73
CA ASN A 158 8.96 -2.56 -18.47
C ASN A 158 7.69 -2.82 -17.68
N VAL A 159 7.64 -3.93 -16.96
CA VAL A 159 6.50 -4.27 -16.08
C VAL A 159 6.33 -3.22 -14.99
N ILE A 160 7.40 -2.84 -14.29
CA ILE A 160 7.36 -1.81 -13.24
C ILE A 160 6.80 -0.49 -13.79
N ARG A 161 7.26 -0.03 -14.96
CA ARG A 161 6.77 1.20 -15.59
C ARG A 161 5.30 1.15 -15.97
N SER A 162 4.73 -0.04 -16.14
CA SER A 162 3.33 -0.23 -16.54
C SER A 162 2.34 -0.24 -15.38
N PHE A 163 2.79 -0.30 -14.14
CA PHE A 163 1.94 -0.32 -12.96
C PHE A 163 1.04 0.91 -12.88
N LYS A 164 -0.22 0.70 -12.49
CA LYS A 164 -1.23 1.75 -12.32
C LYS A 164 -1.66 1.91 -10.86
N GLN A 165 -1.48 0.86 -10.08
CA GLN A 165 -1.70 0.87 -8.63
C GLN A 165 -0.56 1.62 -7.92
N PRO A 166 -0.77 2.07 -6.66
CA PRO A 166 0.27 2.70 -5.86
C PRO A 166 1.52 1.83 -5.73
N VAL A 167 2.68 2.44 -5.96
CA VAL A 167 4.01 1.79 -5.87
C VAL A 167 4.87 2.57 -4.89
N LEU A 168 5.45 1.89 -3.90
CA LEU A 168 6.41 2.47 -2.96
C LEU A 168 7.82 1.93 -3.19
N GLY A 169 8.74 2.79 -3.62
CA GLY A 169 10.17 2.49 -3.68
C GLY A 169 10.87 2.83 -2.37
N ILE A 170 11.63 1.88 -1.80
CA ILE A 170 12.36 2.08 -0.53
C ILE A 170 13.86 2.08 -0.84
N CYS A 171 14.59 3.10 -0.40
CA CYS A 171 16.04 3.26 -0.51
C CYS A 171 16.55 3.05 -1.95
N ILE A 172 17.19 1.91 -2.28
CA ILE A 172 17.60 1.62 -3.67
C ILE A 172 16.37 1.58 -4.59
N GLY A 173 15.20 1.17 -4.12
CA GLY A 173 13.96 1.21 -4.89
C GLY A 173 13.61 2.62 -5.36
N MET A 174 13.83 3.65 -4.52
CA MET A 174 13.70 5.06 -4.93
C MET A 174 14.72 5.42 -6.02
N GLN A 175 15.97 5.02 -5.83
CA GLN A 175 17.05 5.36 -6.76
C GLN A 175 16.87 4.70 -8.12
N LEU A 176 16.38 3.45 -8.14
CA LEU A 176 16.05 2.73 -9.39
C LEU A 176 14.91 3.39 -10.18
N MET A 177 13.99 4.08 -9.52
CA MET A 177 12.90 4.81 -10.19
C MET A 177 13.37 6.10 -10.88
N CYS A 178 14.54 6.64 -10.54
CA CYS A 178 15.13 7.82 -11.18
C CYS A 178 15.53 7.54 -12.63
N ASP A 179 16.05 8.53 -13.32
CA ASP A 179 16.51 8.39 -14.72
C ASP A 179 17.91 7.76 -14.78
N TYR A 180 18.80 8.15 -13.87
CA TYR A 180 20.18 7.72 -13.85
C TYR A 180 20.74 7.63 -12.42
N SER A 181 21.67 6.70 -12.18
CA SER A 181 22.45 6.61 -10.94
C SER A 181 23.95 6.59 -11.24
N GLU A 182 24.72 7.32 -10.42
CA GLU A 182 26.20 7.29 -10.46
C GLU A 182 26.80 6.02 -9.84
N GLU A 183 25.97 5.19 -9.19
CA GLU A 183 26.43 3.97 -8.55
C GLU A 183 26.93 2.95 -9.57
N GLY A 184 27.96 2.17 -9.19
CA GLY A 184 28.51 1.12 -10.04
C GLY A 184 29.16 1.64 -11.33
N GLY A 185 29.66 2.88 -11.36
CA GLY A 185 30.25 3.50 -12.55
C GLY A 185 29.23 4.18 -13.46
N GLY A 186 27.98 4.22 -13.05
CA GLY A 186 26.89 4.89 -13.76
C GLY A 186 25.97 3.93 -14.51
N VAL A 187 24.68 4.04 -14.25
CA VAL A 187 23.66 3.19 -14.88
C VAL A 187 22.39 3.97 -15.17
N LYS A 188 21.81 3.71 -16.35
CA LYS A 188 20.46 4.18 -16.67
C LYS A 188 19.44 3.37 -15.89
N CYS A 189 18.56 4.07 -15.18
CA CYS A 189 17.54 3.47 -14.32
C CYS A 189 16.16 3.43 -14.99
N LEU A 190 15.09 3.30 -14.22
CA LEU A 190 13.73 3.12 -14.75
C LEU A 190 13.16 4.37 -15.42
N GLY A 191 13.64 5.58 -15.11
CA GLY A 191 13.16 6.83 -15.71
C GLY A 191 11.70 7.17 -15.36
N ILE A 192 11.18 6.67 -14.24
CA ILE A 192 9.85 7.03 -13.72
C ILE A 192 9.86 8.48 -13.24
N PHE A 193 10.97 8.92 -12.64
CA PHE A 193 11.24 10.31 -12.32
C PHE A 193 12.20 10.87 -13.40
N PRO A 194 11.68 11.46 -14.47
CA PRO A 194 12.49 11.90 -15.59
C PRO A 194 13.46 13.01 -15.20
N GLU A 195 14.66 12.98 -15.77
CA GLU A 195 15.75 13.95 -15.56
C GLU A 195 16.34 13.93 -14.14
N VAL A 196 15.87 13.05 -13.26
CA VAL A 196 16.40 12.92 -11.89
C VAL A 196 17.60 11.99 -11.88
N LYS A 197 18.74 12.54 -11.41
CA LYS A 197 20.00 11.82 -11.32
C LYS A 197 20.35 11.55 -9.85
N VAL A 198 20.61 10.31 -9.53
CA VAL A 198 21.12 9.88 -8.23
C VAL A 198 22.63 10.15 -8.17
N THR A 199 23.08 10.88 -7.17
CA THR A 199 24.43 11.39 -7.05
C THR A 199 25.13 10.85 -5.81
N ARG A 200 26.42 10.64 -5.87
CA ARG A 200 27.22 10.19 -4.71
C ARG A 200 27.43 11.30 -3.71
N PHE A 201 27.30 11.01 -2.41
CA PHE A 201 27.74 11.92 -1.37
C PHE A 201 29.26 12.12 -1.42
N LEU A 202 29.66 13.38 -1.27
CA LEU A 202 31.06 13.73 -1.05
C LEU A 202 31.24 14.08 0.43
N PRO A 203 32.30 13.54 1.11
CA PRO A 203 32.57 13.90 2.49
C PRO A 203 32.70 15.41 2.67
N LYS A 204 32.03 15.96 3.68
CA LYS A 204 32.09 17.37 4.06
C LYS A 204 32.12 17.44 5.58
N ASN A 205 32.91 18.32 6.16
CA ASN A 205 32.95 18.58 7.60
C ASN A 205 33.17 17.34 8.49
N ASN A 206 34.00 16.37 8.03
CA ASN A 206 34.24 15.08 8.71
C ASN A 206 33.01 14.15 8.82
N GLU A 207 31.92 14.41 8.12
CA GLU A 207 30.79 13.51 8.05
C GLU A 207 31.16 12.21 7.34
N LYS A 208 30.69 11.10 7.89
CA LYS A 208 31.00 9.77 7.36
C LYS A 208 30.08 9.39 6.21
N ILE A 209 30.62 8.79 5.16
CA ILE A 209 29.83 8.15 4.11
C ILE A 209 30.00 6.63 4.24
N PRO A 210 28.90 5.84 4.32
CA PRO A 210 27.50 6.21 4.06
C PRO A 210 26.84 7.05 5.16
N HIS A 211 25.82 7.82 4.80
CA HIS A 211 24.83 8.37 5.74
C HIS A 211 24.13 7.19 6.40
N MET A 212 24.44 6.91 7.65
CA MET A 212 23.91 5.76 8.39
C MET A 212 23.44 6.18 9.78
N GLY A 213 22.17 5.99 10.06
CA GLY A 213 21.56 6.32 11.34
C GLY A 213 20.22 7.02 11.23
N TRP A 214 19.78 7.54 12.37
CA TRP A 214 18.56 8.31 12.48
C TRP A 214 18.82 9.78 12.11
N ASN A 215 17.94 10.34 11.29
CA ASN A 215 17.97 11.75 10.94
C ASN A 215 16.54 12.24 10.72
N SER A 216 16.32 13.56 10.84
CA SER A 216 15.01 14.16 10.71
C SER A 216 14.66 14.46 9.25
N ILE A 217 13.37 14.44 8.95
CA ILE A 217 12.79 14.87 7.68
C ILE A 217 11.99 16.15 7.85
N SER A 218 12.06 17.02 6.85
CA SER A 218 11.41 18.32 6.85
C SER A 218 10.76 18.62 5.49
N ASN A 219 10.03 19.75 5.40
CA ASN A 219 9.31 20.15 4.19
C ASN A 219 8.38 19.04 3.65
N ILE A 220 7.60 18.49 4.56
CA ILE A 220 6.72 17.35 4.32
C ILE A 220 5.51 17.81 3.51
N ASN A 221 5.30 17.18 2.32
CA ASN A 221 4.17 17.49 1.43
C ASN A 221 3.75 16.27 0.62
N SER A 222 3.14 15.27 1.27
CA SER A 222 2.58 14.08 0.62
C SER A 222 1.57 13.39 1.53
N ALA A 223 0.64 12.66 0.93
CA ALA A 223 -0.31 11.80 1.65
C ALA A 223 0.40 10.71 2.48
N LEU A 224 1.61 10.27 2.07
CA LEU A 224 2.44 9.33 2.84
C LEU A 224 2.73 9.82 4.27
N PHE A 225 2.78 11.13 4.48
CA PHE A 225 3.17 11.72 5.76
C PHE A 225 1.98 12.24 6.57
N LYS A 226 0.77 11.83 6.24
CA LYS A 226 -0.42 12.18 7.02
C LYS A 226 -0.24 11.80 8.50
N GLY A 227 -0.32 12.80 9.40
CA GLY A 227 -0.12 12.62 10.83
C GLY A 227 1.33 12.45 11.28
N ILE A 228 2.30 12.76 10.40
CA ILE A 228 3.73 12.83 10.71
C ILE A 228 4.09 14.30 10.91
N ASP A 229 4.75 14.60 12.00
CA ASP A 229 5.21 15.96 12.30
C ASP A 229 6.52 16.29 11.56
N GLU A 230 6.72 17.58 11.25
CA GLU A 230 8.01 18.09 10.79
C GLU A 230 9.12 17.69 11.78
N GLU A 231 10.34 17.49 11.28
CA GLU A 231 11.51 17.04 12.05
C GLU A 231 11.35 15.65 12.69
N SER A 232 10.37 14.84 12.21
CA SER A 232 10.26 13.44 12.62
C SER A 232 11.48 12.63 12.16
N TYR A 233 11.98 11.76 13.05
CA TYR A 233 13.16 10.95 12.79
C TYR A 233 12.82 9.66 12.05
N VAL A 234 13.66 9.34 11.04
CA VAL A 234 13.63 8.10 10.25
C VAL A 234 15.03 7.53 10.07
N TYR A 235 15.16 6.26 9.72
CA TYR A 235 16.43 5.57 9.62
C TYR A 235 16.96 5.53 8.19
N PHE A 236 18.18 6.03 7.99
CA PHE A 236 18.90 6.07 6.72
C PHE A 236 20.09 5.10 6.71
N VAL A 237 20.40 4.56 5.54
CA VAL A 237 21.67 3.88 5.24
C VAL A 237 21.92 3.92 3.73
N HIS A 238 22.67 4.96 3.26
CA HIS A 238 22.92 5.14 1.83
C HIS A 238 24.18 5.98 1.58
N SER A 239 24.84 5.74 0.45
CA SER A 239 26.00 6.50 -0.03
C SER A 239 25.67 7.40 -1.21
N TYR A 240 24.50 7.20 -1.82
CA TYR A 240 23.98 7.96 -2.95
C TYR A 240 22.65 8.58 -2.57
N TYR A 241 22.32 9.72 -3.13
CA TYR A 241 21.13 10.49 -2.81
C TYR A 241 20.49 11.08 -4.06
N VAL A 242 19.22 11.44 -3.98
CA VAL A 242 18.50 12.22 -4.97
C VAL A 242 18.55 13.69 -4.57
N PRO A 243 19.16 14.59 -5.37
CA PRO A 243 19.09 16.03 -5.12
C PRO A 243 17.64 16.51 -5.07
N CYS A 244 17.39 17.58 -4.29
CA CYS A 244 16.07 18.20 -4.27
C CYS A 244 15.66 18.65 -5.67
N ASN A 245 14.43 18.31 -6.06
CA ASN A 245 13.90 18.53 -7.41
C ASN A 245 12.38 18.74 -7.35
N LYS A 246 11.74 18.90 -8.50
CA LYS A 246 10.28 19.14 -8.62
C LYS A 246 9.38 18.02 -8.06
N PHE A 247 9.91 16.82 -7.87
CA PHE A 247 9.19 15.68 -7.32
C PHE A 247 9.41 15.49 -5.81
N THR A 248 10.25 16.33 -5.18
CA THR A 248 10.59 16.22 -3.76
C THR A 248 9.36 16.48 -2.89
N THR A 249 9.04 15.54 -2.02
CA THR A 249 7.91 15.62 -1.08
C THR A 249 8.32 15.61 0.39
N SER A 250 9.60 15.32 0.68
CA SER A 250 10.25 15.62 1.95
C SER A 250 11.76 15.72 1.75
N GLN A 251 12.42 16.42 2.66
CA GLN A 251 13.86 16.70 2.60
C GLN A 251 14.55 16.22 3.87
N CYS A 252 15.84 15.95 3.74
CA CYS A 252 16.72 15.69 4.86
C CYS A 252 18.05 16.39 4.62
N ASN A 253 18.67 16.90 5.69
CA ASN A 253 19.99 17.51 5.63
C ASN A 253 21.04 16.55 6.18
N TYR A 254 22.08 16.30 5.39
CA TYR A 254 23.29 15.60 5.79
C TYR A 254 24.50 16.38 5.28
N THR A 255 25.36 15.87 4.42
CA THR A 255 26.44 16.70 3.82
C THR A 255 25.87 17.81 2.92
N VAL A 256 24.71 17.56 2.37
CA VAL A 256 23.88 18.47 1.53
C VAL A 256 22.42 18.25 1.88
N ASN A 257 21.57 19.20 1.47
CA ASN A 257 20.13 18.98 1.50
C ASN A 257 19.72 18.09 0.33
N PHE A 258 18.94 17.04 0.59
CA PHE A 258 18.55 16.06 -0.41
C PHE A 258 17.09 15.62 -0.23
N SER A 259 16.52 15.00 -1.27
CA SER A 259 15.16 14.45 -1.23
C SER A 259 15.12 13.21 -0.34
N ALA A 260 14.47 13.31 0.81
CA ALA A 260 14.17 12.16 1.65
C ALA A 260 13.03 11.32 1.05
N SER A 261 12.13 11.97 0.29
CA SER A 261 11.10 11.32 -0.52
C SER A 261 10.82 12.09 -1.81
N ILE A 262 10.33 11.37 -2.81
CA ILE A 262 9.87 11.89 -4.10
C ILE A 262 8.58 11.21 -4.51
N GLU A 263 7.74 11.91 -5.29
CA GLU A 263 6.46 11.39 -5.77
C GLU A 263 6.14 11.86 -7.18
N HIS A 264 5.64 10.95 -8.03
CA HIS A 264 5.19 11.22 -9.39
C HIS A 264 4.12 10.21 -9.78
N ASP A 265 2.92 10.71 -10.13
CA ASP A 265 1.74 9.91 -10.46
C ASP A 265 1.41 8.90 -9.34
N ASN A 266 1.41 7.61 -9.66
CA ASN A 266 1.18 6.51 -8.72
C ASN A 266 2.47 5.97 -8.05
N PHE A 267 3.63 6.58 -8.33
CA PHE A 267 4.91 6.18 -7.78
C PHE A 267 5.33 7.11 -6.65
N MET A 268 5.51 6.53 -5.49
CA MET A 268 6.06 7.16 -4.30
C MET A 268 7.37 6.50 -3.94
N ALA A 269 8.32 7.26 -3.43
CA ALA A 269 9.59 6.67 -3.06
C ALA A 269 10.24 7.42 -1.88
N VAL A 270 10.89 6.66 -1.00
CA VAL A 270 11.56 7.17 0.20
C VAL A 270 13.01 6.68 0.24
N GLN A 271 13.95 7.57 0.60
CA GLN A 271 15.36 7.21 0.73
C GLN A 271 15.66 6.48 2.04
N PHE A 272 14.92 6.75 3.07
CA PHE A 272 14.99 6.07 4.36
C PHE A 272 14.31 4.71 4.32
N HIS A 273 14.47 3.93 5.38
CA HIS A 273 13.87 2.62 5.57
C HIS A 273 12.67 2.71 6.52
N PRO A 274 11.43 2.85 6.04
CA PRO A 274 10.27 2.93 6.92
C PRO A 274 10.12 1.66 7.79
N GLU A 275 10.47 0.49 7.27
CA GLU A 275 10.45 -0.78 8.00
C GLU A 275 11.43 -0.82 9.21
N LYS A 276 12.35 0.15 9.29
CA LYS A 276 13.32 0.34 10.39
C LYS A 276 13.13 1.64 11.16
N SER A 277 12.13 2.45 10.80
CA SER A 277 11.93 3.81 11.32
C SER A 277 10.90 3.87 12.48
N GLY A 278 10.70 2.76 13.20
CA GLY A 278 9.83 2.70 14.37
C GLY A 278 8.41 3.12 14.07
N LYS A 279 7.77 3.87 14.99
CA LYS A 279 6.37 4.32 14.85
C LYS A 279 6.15 5.25 13.65
N THR A 280 7.10 6.16 13.37
CA THR A 280 7.05 7.03 12.19
C THR A 280 7.00 6.20 10.91
N GLY A 281 7.88 5.21 10.79
CA GLY A 281 7.91 4.32 9.63
C GLY A 281 6.67 3.44 9.49
N GLU A 282 6.14 2.94 10.60
CA GLU A 282 4.87 2.17 10.61
C GLU A 282 3.69 3.03 10.14
N LEU A 283 3.62 4.30 10.56
CA LEU A 283 2.58 5.22 10.11
C LEU A 283 2.72 5.56 8.62
N ILE A 284 3.94 5.75 8.11
CA ILE A 284 4.20 5.95 6.67
C ILE A 284 3.74 4.73 5.85
N LEU A 285 4.10 3.51 6.28
CA LEU A 285 3.64 2.30 5.61
C LEU A 285 2.12 2.16 5.67
N LYS A 286 1.50 2.48 6.80
CA LYS A 286 0.04 2.49 6.93
C LYS A 286 -0.62 3.48 5.98
N ASN A 287 -0.11 4.71 5.92
CA ASN A 287 -0.62 5.74 5.01
C ASN A 287 -0.51 5.29 3.54
N PHE A 288 0.61 4.65 3.15
CA PHE A 288 0.76 4.08 1.82
C PHE A 288 -0.30 3.02 1.50
N LEU A 289 -0.62 2.17 2.46
CA LEU A 289 -1.63 1.12 2.32
C LEU A 289 -3.08 1.65 2.32
N GLU A 290 -3.29 2.90 2.64
CA GLU A 290 -4.60 3.58 2.62
C GLU A 290 -4.83 4.39 1.32
N LEU A 291 -3.83 4.43 0.40
CA LEU A 291 -3.95 5.08 -0.91
C LEU A 291 -4.61 4.15 -1.92
#